data_4d5462ccdaaecd781e0ec5eb7f92f882
#
_entry.id   4d5462ccdaaecd781e0ec5eb7f92f882
#
_cell.length_a   1.000
_cell.length_b   1.000
_cell.length_c   1.000
_cell.angle_alpha   90.00
_cell.angle_beta   90.00
_cell.angle_gamma   90.00
#
_symmetry.space_group_name_H-M   'P 1'
#
loop_
_entity.id
_entity.type
_entity.pdbx_description
1 polymer ?
#
loop_
_entity_poly.entity_id
_entity_poly.type
_entity_poly.pdbx_seq_one_letter_code
_entity_poly.pdbx_strand_id
1 'polypeptide(L)'
;SKKGYSNHRRNNISLVFQSYNLIDYLSPLENIRLVNNKASEDILLDLGLDKSQIKRNVMKLSGGQQQRVAIARALVSEAPIILADEPTGNLDSATADEIIGILKRLAKERNKCVIVVTHSKEVADAADVILELGDMKLKAV
;
A
#
# COMPACT_ATOMS: atom_id res chain seq x y z
N SER A 1 -23.14 -12.22 -13.68
CA SER A 1 -24.00 -11.94 -12.51
C SER A 1 -23.40 -10.81 -11.67
N LYS A 2 -24.22 -10.11 -10.92
CA LYS A 2 -23.75 -9.03 -10.02
C LYS A 2 -22.72 -9.55 -9.01
N LYS A 3 -22.88 -10.76 -8.53
CA LYS A 3 -21.99 -11.38 -7.54
C LYS A 3 -20.62 -11.67 -8.14
N GLY A 4 -20.53 -12.20 -9.36
CA GLY A 4 -19.26 -12.44 -10.04
C GLY A 4 -18.54 -11.15 -10.40
N TYR A 5 -19.28 -10.13 -10.82
CA TYR A 5 -18.71 -8.82 -11.14
C TYR A 5 -18.12 -8.13 -9.88
N SER A 6 -18.83 -8.19 -8.76
CA SER A 6 -18.36 -7.63 -7.51
C SER A 6 -17.08 -8.33 -7.01
N ASN A 7 -17.02 -9.66 -7.10
CA ASN A 7 -15.83 -10.43 -6.73
C ASN A 7 -14.64 -10.10 -7.63
N HIS A 8 -14.88 -9.91 -8.92
CA HIS A 8 -13.85 -9.52 -9.87
C HIS A 8 -13.20 -8.18 -9.49
N ARG A 9 -14.00 -7.18 -9.11
CA ARG A 9 -13.50 -5.87 -8.64
C ARG A 9 -12.66 -6.00 -7.38
N ARG A 10 -13.11 -6.79 -6.40
CA ARG A 10 -12.40 -6.97 -5.13
C ARG A 10 -11.02 -7.58 -5.32
N ASN A 11 -10.87 -8.45 -6.31
CA ASN A 11 -9.66 -9.23 -6.50
C ASN A 11 -8.67 -8.61 -7.48
N ASN A 12 -9.02 -7.51 -8.15
CA ASN A 12 -8.18 -6.95 -9.20
C ASN A 12 -7.35 -5.75 -8.77
N ILE A 13 -7.86 -4.89 -7.90
CA ILE A 13 -7.18 -3.66 -7.50
C ILE A 13 -7.29 -3.48 -5.99
N SER A 14 -6.16 -3.19 -5.35
CA SER A 14 -6.08 -2.76 -3.96
C SER A 14 -5.60 -1.33 -3.90
N LEU A 15 -6.09 -0.57 -2.90
CA LEU A 15 -5.78 0.85 -2.77
C LEU A 15 -4.91 1.12 -1.55
N VAL A 16 -3.93 2.00 -1.71
CA VAL A 16 -3.11 2.55 -0.62
C VAL A 16 -3.23 4.06 -0.69
N PHE A 17 -3.63 4.69 0.40
CA PHE A 17 -3.92 6.13 0.46
C PHE A 17 -2.87 6.89 1.23
N GLN A 18 -2.77 8.20 0.97
CA GLN A 18 -1.91 9.12 1.72
C GLN A 18 -2.30 9.18 3.20
N SER A 19 -3.59 9.12 3.51
CA SER A 19 -4.13 9.15 4.88
C SER A 19 -4.21 7.77 5.52
N TYR A 20 -3.69 6.74 4.88
CA TYR A 20 -3.65 5.33 5.30
C TYR A 20 -5.01 4.64 5.38
N ASN A 21 -6.08 5.32 5.79
CA ASN A 21 -7.45 4.80 5.91
C ASN A 21 -7.54 3.52 6.76
N LEU A 22 -6.78 3.46 7.84
CA LEU A 22 -6.85 2.36 8.80
C LEU A 22 -8.00 2.60 9.79
N ILE A 23 -8.49 1.50 10.37
CA ILE A 23 -9.49 1.61 11.42
C ILE A 23 -8.77 1.96 12.73
N ASP A 24 -9.04 3.14 13.25
CA ASP A 24 -8.27 3.80 14.30
C ASP A 24 -8.20 3.01 15.62
N TYR A 25 -9.25 2.29 15.95
CA TYR A 25 -9.36 1.57 17.23
C TYR A 25 -8.90 0.12 17.15
N LEU A 26 -8.40 -0.32 16.01
CA LEU A 26 -7.91 -1.68 15.80
C LEU A 26 -6.39 -1.73 15.76
N SER A 27 -5.83 -2.91 15.99
CA SER A 27 -4.41 -3.19 15.82
C SER A 27 -4.07 -3.38 14.33
N PRO A 28 -2.77 -3.38 13.96
CA PRO A 28 -2.37 -3.75 12.61
C PRO A 28 -2.91 -5.10 12.15
N LEU A 29 -2.83 -6.11 13.01
CA LEU A 29 -3.31 -7.45 12.68
C LEU A 29 -4.81 -7.45 12.43
N GLU A 30 -5.58 -6.77 13.29
CA GLU A 30 -7.02 -6.65 13.10
C GLU A 30 -7.37 -5.90 11.81
N ASN A 31 -6.62 -4.85 11.48
CA ASN A 31 -6.85 -4.10 10.25
C ASN A 31 -6.70 -4.98 9.01
N ILE A 32 -5.63 -5.77 8.92
CA ILE A 32 -5.45 -6.63 7.74
C ILE A 32 -6.45 -7.78 7.68
N ARG A 33 -6.90 -8.28 8.84
CA ARG A 33 -7.89 -9.35 8.92
C ARG A 33 -9.30 -8.92 8.54
N LEU A 34 -9.58 -7.64 8.50
CA LEU A 34 -10.84 -7.14 7.93
C LEU A 34 -10.94 -7.43 6.42
N VAL A 35 -9.81 -7.44 5.73
CA VAL A 35 -9.74 -7.72 4.29
C VAL A 35 -9.63 -9.22 4.04
N ASN A 36 -8.82 -9.91 4.83
CA ASN A 36 -8.63 -11.35 4.73
C ASN A 36 -8.50 -11.92 6.13
N ASN A 37 -9.55 -12.57 6.62
CA ASN A 37 -9.61 -13.07 7.99
C ASN A 37 -8.61 -14.20 8.29
N LYS A 38 -8.00 -14.76 7.24
CA LYS A 38 -6.95 -15.80 7.35
C LYS A 38 -5.55 -15.22 7.29
N ALA A 39 -5.41 -13.89 7.19
CA ALA A 39 -4.10 -13.25 7.07
C ALA A 39 -3.24 -13.56 8.30
N SER A 40 -1.99 -13.94 8.03
CA SER A 40 -0.98 -14.18 9.06
C SER A 40 -0.27 -12.87 9.43
N GLU A 41 0.20 -12.79 10.66
CA GLU A 41 1.04 -11.67 11.10
C GLU A 41 2.37 -11.60 10.34
N ASP A 42 2.76 -12.68 9.67
CA ASP A 42 4.03 -12.74 8.94
C ASP A 42 4.17 -11.64 7.89
N ILE A 43 3.08 -11.22 7.26
CA ILE A 43 3.12 -10.13 6.28
C ILE A 43 3.53 -8.80 6.95
N LEU A 44 3.08 -8.57 8.17
CA LEU A 44 3.44 -7.37 8.92
C LEU A 44 4.90 -7.39 9.36
N LEU A 45 5.39 -8.55 9.81
CA LEU A 45 6.80 -8.73 10.16
C LEU A 45 7.69 -8.53 8.93
N ASP A 46 7.28 -9.07 7.81
CA ASP A 46 7.98 -8.97 6.53
C ASP A 46 8.12 -7.52 6.06
N LEU A 47 7.12 -6.69 6.35
CA LEU A 47 7.14 -5.27 6.03
C LEU A 47 7.80 -4.40 7.09
N GLY A 48 8.40 -5.01 8.13
CA GLY A 48 9.26 -4.30 9.06
C GLY A 48 8.62 -3.90 10.39
N LEU A 49 7.41 -4.36 10.69
CA LEU A 49 6.81 -4.18 12.01
C LEU A 49 7.31 -5.28 12.95
N ASP A 50 7.44 -4.97 14.24
CA ASP A 50 7.81 -5.97 15.23
C ASP A 50 6.56 -6.55 15.93
N LYS A 51 6.78 -7.61 16.71
CA LYS A 51 5.66 -8.32 17.37
C LYS A 51 4.90 -7.45 18.37
N SER A 52 5.56 -6.49 19.01
CA SER A 52 4.89 -5.60 19.94
C SER A 52 3.96 -4.62 19.21
N GLN A 53 4.35 -4.20 18.02
CA GLN A 53 3.58 -3.26 17.20
C GLN A 53 2.34 -3.90 16.56
N ILE A 54 2.43 -5.17 16.21
CA ILE A 54 1.36 -5.90 15.51
C ILE A 54 0.06 -5.94 16.31
N LYS A 55 0.16 -6.00 17.63
CA LYS A 55 -1.00 -6.11 18.53
C LYS A 55 -1.37 -4.80 19.22
N ARG A 56 -0.61 -3.74 18.99
CA ARG A 56 -0.86 -2.43 19.57
C ARG A 56 -1.90 -1.68 18.75
N ASN A 57 -2.63 -0.75 19.37
CA ASN A 57 -3.53 0.12 18.62
C ASN A 57 -2.76 0.85 17.51
N VAL A 58 -3.30 0.82 16.30
CA VAL A 58 -2.63 1.36 15.11
C VAL A 58 -2.30 2.84 15.23
N MET A 59 -3.08 3.60 15.98
CA MET A 59 -2.85 5.04 16.19
C MET A 59 -1.61 5.33 17.03
N LYS A 60 -1.04 4.34 17.72
CA LYS A 60 0.21 4.47 18.47
C LYS A 60 1.45 4.28 17.59
N LEU A 61 1.26 3.95 16.34
CA LEU A 61 2.36 3.76 15.38
C LEU A 61 2.70 5.09 14.71
N SER A 62 3.96 5.19 14.21
CA SER A 62 4.38 6.32 13.38
C SER A 62 3.65 6.31 12.04
N GLY A 63 3.71 7.43 11.31
CA GLY A 63 3.10 7.52 9.98
C GLY A 63 3.64 6.46 9.02
N GLY A 64 4.96 6.25 9.01
CA GLY A 64 5.57 5.21 8.17
C GLY A 64 5.14 3.81 8.54
N GLN A 65 5.02 3.53 9.84
CA GLN A 65 4.52 2.24 10.32
C GLN A 65 3.05 2.04 9.93
N GLN A 66 2.22 3.07 10.07
CA GLN A 66 0.83 3.01 9.64
C GLN A 66 0.73 2.76 8.12
N GLN A 67 1.58 3.40 7.32
CA GLN A 67 1.60 3.17 5.88
C GLN A 67 2.01 1.73 5.55
N ARG A 68 2.93 1.15 6.30
CA ARG A 68 3.29 -0.27 6.14
C ARG A 68 2.11 -1.19 6.42
N VAL A 69 1.27 -0.86 7.40
CA VAL A 69 0.03 -1.60 7.68
C VAL A 69 -0.95 -1.47 6.50
N ALA A 70 -1.09 -0.26 5.95
CA ALA A 70 -1.96 -0.03 4.78
C ALA A 70 -1.49 -0.84 3.57
N ILE A 71 -0.18 -0.92 3.35
CA ILE A 71 0.40 -1.74 2.28
C ILE A 71 0.15 -3.22 2.54
N ALA A 72 0.34 -3.70 3.77
CA ALA A 72 0.04 -5.07 4.15
C ALA A 72 -1.42 -5.42 3.89
N ARG A 73 -2.33 -4.51 4.23
CA ARG A 73 -3.76 -4.67 3.98
C ARG A 73 -4.05 -4.85 2.47
N ALA A 74 -3.37 -4.06 1.64
CA ALA A 74 -3.49 -4.20 0.20
C ALA A 74 -2.97 -5.55 -0.30
N LEU A 75 -1.87 -6.04 0.28
CA LEU A 75 -1.27 -7.33 -0.11
C LEU A 75 -2.14 -8.52 0.25
N VAL A 76 -2.78 -8.51 1.42
CA VAL A 76 -3.59 -9.67 1.87
C VAL A 76 -4.88 -9.82 1.06
N SER A 77 -5.26 -8.81 0.28
CA SER A 77 -6.38 -8.92 -0.65
C SER A 77 -6.06 -9.79 -1.87
N GLU A 78 -4.76 -10.08 -2.09
CA GLU A 78 -4.26 -10.88 -3.23
C GLU A 78 -4.52 -10.26 -4.61
N ALA A 79 -4.96 -9.01 -4.67
CA ALA A 79 -5.16 -8.33 -5.94
C ALA A 79 -3.82 -8.17 -6.68
N PRO A 80 -3.79 -8.38 -8.01
CA PRO A 80 -2.56 -8.25 -8.79
C PRO A 80 -2.09 -6.81 -8.97
N ILE A 81 -2.98 -5.83 -8.79
CA ILE A 81 -2.68 -4.41 -8.96
C ILE A 81 -2.80 -3.69 -7.63
N ILE A 82 -1.78 -2.91 -7.28
CA ILE A 82 -1.81 -2.00 -6.13
C ILE A 82 -1.77 -0.59 -6.68
N LEU A 83 -2.79 0.20 -6.37
CA LEU A 83 -2.86 1.61 -6.73
C LEU A 83 -2.57 2.43 -5.48
N ALA A 84 -1.45 3.13 -5.47
CA ALA A 84 -1.02 3.96 -4.35
C ALA A 84 -1.19 5.44 -4.72
N ASP A 85 -2.05 6.13 -3.97
CA ASP A 85 -2.35 7.54 -4.19
C ASP A 85 -1.56 8.38 -3.18
N GLU A 86 -0.53 9.08 -3.67
CA GLU A 86 0.38 9.91 -2.88
C GLU A 86 0.88 9.16 -1.63
N PRO A 87 1.47 7.96 -1.77
CA PRO A 87 1.75 7.09 -0.62
C PRO A 87 2.76 7.64 0.37
N THR A 88 3.52 8.67 0.01
CA THR A 88 4.54 9.28 0.86
C THR A 88 4.22 10.72 1.26
N GLY A 89 3.03 11.21 0.94
CA GLY A 89 2.69 12.62 1.08
C GLY A 89 2.73 13.16 2.51
N ASN A 90 2.52 12.30 3.51
CA ASN A 90 2.52 12.68 4.93
C ASN A 90 3.82 12.28 5.66
N LEU A 91 4.84 11.84 4.93
CA LEU A 91 6.06 11.28 5.51
C LEU A 91 7.26 12.19 5.28
N ASP A 92 8.23 12.16 6.20
CA ASP A 92 9.52 12.78 5.99
C ASP A 92 10.30 12.04 4.89
N SER A 93 11.36 12.65 4.36
CA SER A 93 12.04 12.10 3.20
C SER A 93 12.70 10.74 3.45
N ALA A 94 13.28 10.53 4.63
CA ALA A 94 13.89 9.24 4.96
C ALA A 94 12.85 8.12 5.03
N THR A 95 11.73 8.38 5.69
CA THR A 95 10.63 7.41 5.78
C THR A 95 9.98 7.19 4.41
N ALA A 96 9.82 8.26 3.63
CA ALA A 96 9.29 8.16 2.26
C ALA A 96 10.14 7.23 1.41
N ASP A 97 11.47 7.34 1.49
CA ASP A 97 12.38 6.47 0.75
C ASP A 97 12.21 5.00 1.13
N GLU A 98 11.98 4.72 2.40
CA GLU A 98 11.72 3.36 2.87
C GLU A 98 10.42 2.81 2.27
N ILE A 99 9.36 3.60 2.24
CA ILE A 99 8.07 3.19 1.66
C ILE A 99 8.20 2.95 0.14
N ILE A 100 8.92 3.80 -0.56
CA ILE A 100 9.20 3.62 -1.99
C ILE A 100 9.96 2.31 -2.21
N GLY A 101 10.96 2.04 -1.38
CA GLY A 101 11.72 0.78 -1.44
C GLY A 101 10.84 -0.44 -1.25
N ILE A 102 9.89 -0.38 -0.33
CA ILE A 102 8.92 -1.46 -0.11
C ILE A 102 8.07 -1.67 -1.36
N LEU A 103 7.51 -0.62 -1.94
CA LEU A 103 6.67 -0.72 -3.13
C LEU A 103 7.44 -1.30 -4.33
N LYS A 104 8.70 -0.90 -4.52
CA LYS A 104 9.56 -1.47 -5.57
C LYS A 104 9.82 -2.95 -5.34
N ARG A 105 10.12 -3.33 -4.10
CA ARG A 105 10.36 -4.72 -3.74
C ARG A 105 9.13 -5.58 -4.02
N LEU A 106 7.93 -5.08 -3.68
CA LEU A 106 6.69 -5.80 -3.91
C LEU A 106 6.41 -6.03 -5.40
N ALA A 107 6.70 -5.05 -6.23
CA ALA A 107 6.54 -5.18 -7.68
C ALA A 107 7.42 -6.32 -8.21
N LYS A 108 8.64 -6.45 -7.71
CA LYS A 108 9.60 -7.47 -8.17
C LYS A 108 9.39 -8.84 -7.54
N GLU A 109 9.29 -8.88 -6.20
CA GLU A 109 9.30 -10.14 -5.45
C GLU A 109 7.93 -10.81 -5.40
N ARG A 110 6.85 -10.02 -5.42
CA ARG A 110 5.50 -10.55 -5.33
C ARG A 110 4.74 -10.46 -6.65
N ASN A 111 5.43 -10.06 -7.70
CA ASN A 111 4.86 -9.97 -9.05
C ASN A 111 3.58 -9.13 -9.09
N LYS A 112 3.60 -7.99 -8.38
CA LYS A 112 2.49 -7.04 -8.35
C LYS A 112 2.73 -5.92 -9.35
N CYS A 113 1.66 -5.45 -9.98
CA CYS A 113 1.68 -4.21 -10.73
C CYS A 113 1.39 -3.06 -9.77
N VAL A 114 2.40 -2.24 -9.48
CA VAL A 114 2.25 -1.11 -8.55
C VAL A 114 2.14 0.17 -9.37
N ILE A 115 0.99 0.83 -9.27
CA ILE A 115 0.72 2.11 -9.91
C ILE A 115 0.71 3.18 -8.83
N VAL A 116 1.56 4.19 -8.97
CA VAL A 116 1.67 5.28 -8.00
C VAL A 116 1.23 6.59 -8.65
N VAL A 117 0.27 7.25 -8.02
CA VAL A 117 -0.12 8.62 -8.39
C VAL A 117 0.62 9.56 -7.45
N THR A 118 1.41 10.47 -8.00
CA THR A 118 2.23 11.36 -7.19
C THR A 118 2.56 12.66 -7.90
N HIS A 119 2.75 13.72 -7.11
CA HIS A 119 3.34 14.99 -7.54
C HIS A 119 4.84 15.04 -7.21
N SER A 120 5.37 14.06 -6.50
CA SER A 120 6.76 14.01 -6.10
C SER A 120 7.65 13.52 -7.24
N LYS A 121 8.61 14.34 -7.64
CA LYS A 121 9.60 13.96 -8.65
C LYS A 121 10.47 12.80 -8.15
N GLU A 122 10.80 12.79 -6.87
CA GLU A 122 11.63 11.74 -6.27
C GLU A 122 10.94 10.38 -6.36
N VAL A 123 9.64 10.33 -6.09
CA VAL A 123 8.86 9.10 -6.22
C VAL A 123 8.77 8.67 -7.69
N ALA A 124 8.50 9.62 -8.60
CA ALA A 124 8.43 9.34 -10.02
C ALA A 124 9.76 8.78 -10.56
N ASP A 125 10.88 9.36 -10.14
CA ASP A 125 12.21 8.92 -10.59
C ASP A 125 12.55 7.49 -10.14
N ALA A 126 11.90 7.00 -9.10
CA ALA A 126 12.10 5.63 -8.61
C ALA A 126 11.31 4.58 -9.43
N ALA A 127 10.38 5.00 -10.27
CA ALA A 127 9.53 4.10 -11.04
C ALA A 127 10.25 3.54 -12.27
N ASP A 128 9.82 2.36 -12.73
CA ASP A 128 10.32 1.76 -13.97
C ASP A 128 9.79 2.49 -15.21
N VAL A 129 8.55 2.95 -15.14
CA VAL A 129 7.88 3.71 -16.22
C VAL A 129 7.20 4.92 -15.62
N ILE A 130 7.39 6.08 -16.22
CA ILE A 130 6.74 7.32 -15.81
C ILE A 130 5.75 7.73 -16.87
N LEU A 131 4.51 8.00 -16.43
CA LEU A 131 3.46 8.56 -17.27
C LEU A 131 3.08 9.94 -16.74
N GLU A 132 3.05 10.92 -17.61
CA GLU A 132 2.66 12.28 -17.23
C GLU A 132 1.29 12.61 -17.79
N LEU A 133 0.40 13.14 -16.95
CA LEU A 133 -0.93 13.56 -17.37
C LEU A 133 -0.85 15.01 -17.86
N GLY A 134 -1.04 15.18 -19.17
CA GLY A 134 -1.07 16.49 -19.79
C GLY A 134 -2.15 16.52 -20.87
N ASP A 135 -2.82 17.65 -21.01
CA ASP A 135 -3.89 17.85 -22.03
C ASP A 135 -4.93 16.73 -21.99
N MET A 136 -5.28 16.26 -20.81
CA MET A 136 -6.24 15.16 -20.58
C MET A 136 -5.77 13.82 -21.14
N LYS A 137 -4.48 13.67 -21.41
CA LYS A 137 -3.87 12.42 -21.93
C LYS A 137 -2.66 12.04 -21.13
N LEU A 138 -2.44 10.73 -20.98
CA LEU A 138 -1.23 10.18 -20.36
C LEU A 138 -0.13 10.09 -21.42
N LYS A 139 1.09 10.52 -21.04
CA LYS A 139 2.27 10.44 -21.89
C LYS A 139 3.39 9.74 -21.15
N ALA A 140 4.10 8.84 -21.84
CA ALA A 140 5.33 8.27 -21.32
C ALA A 140 6.42 9.34 -21.31
N VAL A 141 7.17 9.40 -20.22
CA VAL A 141 8.24 10.38 -20.02
C VAL A 141 9.61 9.73 -20.16
#